data_194d336b0983c93f6219255569164038
#
_entry.id   194d336b0983c93f6219255569164038
#
_cell.length_a   1.000
_cell.length_b   1.000
_cell.length_c   1.000
_cell.angle_alpha   90.00
_cell.angle_beta   90.00
_cell.angle_gamma   90.00
#
_symmetry.space_group_name_H-M   'P 1'
#
loop_
_entity.id
_entity.type
_entity.pdbx_description
1 polymer ?
#
loop_
_entity_poly.entity_id
_entity_poly.type
_entity_poly.pdbx_seq_one_letter_code
_entity_poly.pdbx_strand_id
1 'polypeptide(L)'
;TQTREAATMLRHYERDDIIVVDKEKLPVGIVTDEDILSKVSDVTVYAEATTLKQIMSKPLITISDKSTLQDALHKMRDSNVRKLPIISKKNQVIGIIFQSSIANVIRDATAVAPRLLSPPVKAVLGNLGFVLQFAGVLLLVPAIVATLLEDTVAATGMYLTTVLLLVTGFFLNSYGEKSSLNLQQASVLVFSSLFLLSLFGTIPYLYVFPSDAPPAEVFANAFFSSAAGFTTGGISLFDEPEKLSQSFTFFRSYTQLVGGMSFIYLVITAFYPESKLQAMRGFISGKTLHMKELFLTITVIFGIYIVIVASLLYAFGERNIIDNFSLAMSTLSTGGFTPTSTIL
;
A
#
# COMPACT_ATOMS: atom_id res chain seq x y z
N THR A 1 -33.25 33.06 -3.67
CA THR A 1 -32.89 31.72 -4.17
C THR A 1 -33.57 30.68 -3.32
N GLN A 2 -34.20 29.68 -3.93
CA GLN A 2 -34.88 28.58 -3.26
C GLN A 2 -33.85 27.51 -2.85
N THR A 3 -34.14 26.74 -1.80
CA THR A 3 -33.24 25.72 -1.26
C THR A 3 -32.90 24.63 -2.31
N ARG A 4 -33.87 24.26 -3.15
CA ARG A 4 -33.67 23.29 -4.24
C ARG A 4 -32.63 23.74 -5.25
N GLU A 5 -32.64 25.02 -5.62
CA GLU A 5 -31.69 25.60 -6.54
C GLU A 5 -30.27 25.60 -5.95
N ALA A 6 -30.14 25.91 -4.66
CA ALA A 6 -28.86 25.84 -3.94
C ALA A 6 -28.34 24.41 -3.86
N ALA A 7 -29.17 23.43 -3.55
CA ALA A 7 -28.78 22.03 -3.53
C ALA A 7 -28.28 21.54 -4.92
N THR A 8 -28.93 22.02 -5.98
CA THR A 8 -28.50 21.75 -7.35
C THR A 8 -27.14 22.39 -7.68
N MET A 9 -26.91 23.64 -7.23
CA MET A 9 -25.64 24.33 -7.38
C MET A 9 -24.52 23.60 -6.62
N LEU A 10 -24.72 23.23 -5.35
CA LEU A 10 -23.73 22.49 -4.58
C LEU A 10 -23.30 21.21 -5.30
N ARG A 11 -24.26 20.43 -5.78
CA ARG A 11 -23.98 19.19 -6.52
C ARG A 11 -23.31 19.44 -7.89
N HIS A 12 -23.75 20.46 -8.62
CA HIS A 12 -23.23 20.75 -9.96
C HIS A 12 -21.78 21.24 -9.92
N TYR A 13 -21.42 22.05 -8.90
CA TYR A 13 -20.08 22.61 -8.73
C TYR A 13 -19.20 21.79 -7.77
N GLU A 14 -19.67 20.64 -7.30
CA GLU A 14 -18.96 19.79 -6.32
C GLU A 14 -18.46 20.59 -5.10
N ARG A 15 -19.36 21.40 -4.52
CA ARG A 15 -19.08 22.26 -3.37
C ARG A 15 -19.95 21.87 -2.18
N ASP A 16 -19.38 22.01 -0.98
CA ASP A 16 -20.04 21.67 0.28
C ASP A 16 -20.74 22.88 0.93
N ASP A 17 -20.63 24.09 0.33
CA ASP A 17 -21.14 25.33 0.90
C ASP A 17 -21.43 26.43 -0.12
N ILE A 18 -22.40 27.29 0.22
CA ILE A 18 -22.78 28.48 -0.53
C ILE A 18 -22.82 29.68 0.42
N ILE A 19 -22.15 30.78 0.04
CA ILE A 19 -22.27 32.03 0.77
C ILE A 19 -23.52 32.77 0.24
N VAL A 20 -24.39 33.11 1.16
CA VAL A 20 -25.60 33.90 0.85
C VAL A 20 -25.27 35.38 0.95
N VAL A 21 -25.56 36.11 -0.10
CA VAL A 21 -25.36 37.57 -0.18
C VAL A 21 -26.72 38.29 -0.31
N ASP A 22 -26.76 39.55 0.13
CA ASP A 22 -27.93 40.41 -0.04
C ASP A 22 -27.97 41.07 -1.46
N LYS A 23 -28.89 42.03 -1.68
CA LYS A 23 -29.04 42.73 -2.93
C LYS A 23 -27.83 43.62 -3.26
N GLU A 24 -27.05 44.03 -2.25
CA GLU A 24 -25.85 44.87 -2.38
C GLU A 24 -24.57 44.01 -2.48
N LYS A 25 -24.72 42.66 -2.60
CA LYS A 25 -23.65 41.67 -2.64
C LYS A 25 -22.83 41.54 -1.34
N LEU A 26 -23.42 42.00 -0.23
CA LEU A 26 -22.82 41.82 1.10
C LEU A 26 -23.14 40.44 1.64
N PRO A 27 -22.18 39.75 2.30
CA PRO A 27 -22.38 38.41 2.83
C PRO A 27 -23.26 38.43 4.07
N VAL A 28 -24.35 37.67 4.07
CA VAL A 28 -25.36 37.65 5.14
C VAL A 28 -25.45 36.28 5.88
N GLY A 29 -24.93 35.21 5.29
CA GLY A 29 -24.92 33.89 5.89
C GLY A 29 -24.23 32.87 5.02
N ILE A 30 -24.13 31.65 5.52
CA ILE A 30 -23.61 30.49 4.82
C ILE A 30 -24.60 29.34 4.92
N VAL A 31 -24.72 28.54 3.86
CA VAL A 31 -25.51 27.31 3.79
C VAL A 31 -24.59 26.19 3.40
N THR A 32 -24.58 25.12 4.20
CA THR A 32 -23.83 23.89 3.93
C THR A 32 -24.81 22.79 3.46
N ASP A 33 -24.26 21.71 2.89
CA ASP A 33 -25.01 20.48 2.62
C ASP A 33 -25.67 19.92 3.90
N GLU A 34 -24.99 20.00 5.04
CA GLU A 34 -25.51 19.61 6.34
C GLU A 34 -26.68 20.49 6.80
N ASP A 35 -26.63 21.82 6.56
CA ASP A 35 -27.75 22.74 6.81
C ASP A 35 -28.98 22.36 5.96
N ILE A 36 -28.77 21.96 4.71
CA ILE A 36 -29.86 21.52 3.83
C ILE A 36 -30.45 20.19 4.34
N LEU A 37 -29.59 19.22 4.66
CA LEU A 37 -30.01 17.91 5.12
C LEU A 37 -30.74 17.98 6.47
N SER A 38 -30.20 18.70 7.45
CA SER A 38 -30.76 18.77 8.81
C SER A 38 -32.01 19.63 8.89
N LYS A 39 -32.01 20.82 8.27
CA LYS A 39 -33.10 21.79 8.40
C LYS A 39 -34.25 21.58 7.42
N VAL A 40 -34.04 20.81 6.34
CA VAL A 40 -35.10 20.44 5.39
C VAL A 40 -35.78 19.12 5.77
N SER A 41 -35.09 18.21 6.46
CA SER A 41 -35.68 16.96 6.94
C SER A 41 -36.54 17.12 8.22
N ASP A 42 -36.26 18.12 9.05
CA ASP A 42 -37.01 18.38 10.30
C ASP A 42 -38.33 19.14 10.10
N VAL A 43 -38.54 19.73 8.92
CA VAL A 43 -39.74 20.49 8.62
C VAL A 43 -40.49 19.78 7.50
N THR A 44 -41.69 19.32 7.76
CA THR A 44 -42.70 18.84 6.80
C THR A 44 -43.08 19.93 5.75
N VAL A 45 -42.18 20.84 5.45
CA VAL A 45 -42.37 21.94 4.50
C VAL A 45 -41.61 21.57 3.23
N TYR A 46 -42.36 21.51 2.14
CA TYR A 46 -41.87 21.28 0.79
C TYR A 46 -40.58 22.11 0.51
N ALA A 47 -39.48 21.46 0.15
CA ALA A 47 -38.18 22.08 -0.19
C ALA A 47 -38.29 23.20 -1.24
N GLU A 48 -39.40 23.28 -1.95
CA GLU A 48 -39.74 24.30 -2.94
C GLU A 48 -40.20 25.62 -2.32
N ALA A 49 -40.68 25.63 -1.06
CA ALA A 49 -41.14 26.84 -0.39
C ALA A 49 -40.10 27.47 0.56
N THR A 50 -39.03 26.75 0.86
CA THR A 50 -38.01 27.18 1.84
C THR A 50 -36.95 28.02 1.15
N THR A 51 -36.70 29.23 1.68
CA THR A 51 -35.67 30.15 1.16
C THR A 51 -34.33 29.92 1.89
N LEU A 52 -33.20 30.21 1.21
CA LEU A 52 -31.87 30.15 1.80
C LEU A 52 -31.73 31.00 3.07
N LYS A 53 -32.45 32.12 3.13
CA LYS A 53 -32.47 33.02 4.31
C LYS A 53 -32.99 32.33 5.58
N GLN A 54 -33.84 31.33 5.44
CA GLN A 54 -34.44 30.59 6.56
C GLN A 54 -33.52 29.47 7.10
N ILE A 55 -32.70 28.88 6.22
CA ILE A 55 -31.84 27.74 6.57
C ILE A 55 -30.38 28.13 6.79
N MET A 56 -29.93 29.31 6.30
CA MET A 56 -28.54 29.74 6.46
C MET A 56 -28.13 29.91 7.92
N SER A 57 -26.91 29.58 8.22
CA SER A 57 -26.29 29.83 9.52
C SER A 57 -25.87 31.30 9.65
N LYS A 58 -26.22 31.91 10.80
CA LYS A 58 -25.97 33.34 11.16
C LYS A 58 -25.44 33.42 12.58
N PRO A 59 -24.63 34.48 12.91
CA PRO A 59 -24.01 35.42 12.00
C PRO A 59 -22.93 34.79 11.14
N LEU A 60 -22.68 35.30 9.94
CA LEU A 60 -21.56 34.87 9.11
C LEU A 60 -20.25 35.34 9.72
N ILE A 61 -19.38 34.40 10.07
CA ILE A 61 -18.06 34.69 10.61
C ILE A 61 -17.11 34.89 9.43
N THR A 62 -16.58 36.09 9.28
CA THR A 62 -15.71 36.51 8.17
C THR A 62 -14.35 36.94 8.67
N ILE A 63 -13.36 37.02 7.78
CA ILE A 63 -12.04 37.60 8.09
C ILE A 63 -11.64 38.64 7.03
N SER A 64 -10.86 39.65 7.43
CA SER A 64 -10.38 40.67 6.51
C SER A 64 -9.26 40.13 5.61
N ASP A 65 -9.15 40.64 4.39
CA ASP A 65 -8.05 40.43 3.45
C ASP A 65 -6.66 40.82 3.98
N LYS A 66 -6.62 41.62 5.05
CA LYS A 66 -5.39 42.06 5.72
C LYS A 66 -4.99 41.19 6.94
N SER A 67 -5.83 40.28 7.35
CA SER A 67 -5.56 39.41 8.50
C SER A 67 -4.50 38.38 8.17
N THR A 68 -3.74 37.97 9.18
CA THR A 68 -2.74 36.91 9.06
C THR A 68 -3.38 35.52 9.05
N LEU A 69 -2.63 34.50 8.59
CA LEU A 69 -3.07 33.09 8.69
C LEU A 69 -3.28 32.66 10.14
N GLN A 70 -2.49 33.24 11.08
CA GLN A 70 -2.63 32.98 12.51
C GLN A 70 -3.94 33.53 13.06
N ASP A 71 -4.31 34.76 12.66
CA ASP A 71 -5.61 35.33 13.04
C ASP A 71 -6.77 34.48 12.50
N ALA A 72 -6.63 33.96 11.28
CA ALA A 72 -7.63 33.07 10.70
C ALA A 72 -7.79 31.78 11.52
N LEU A 73 -6.69 31.14 11.92
CA LEU A 73 -6.72 29.94 12.76
C LEU A 73 -7.32 30.19 14.15
N HIS A 74 -6.96 31.30 14.80
CA HIS A 74 -7.53 31.68 16.08
C HIS A 74 -9.04 31.88 15.94
N LYS A 75 -9.48 32.64 14.93
CA LYS A 75 -10.88 32.90 14.70
C LYS A 75 -11.68 31.63 14.36
N MET A 76 -11.11 30.72 13.56
CA MET A 76 -11.72 29.41 13.28
C MET A 76 -11.92 28.59 14.57
N ARG A 77 -10.90 28.54 15.43
CA ARG A 77 -10.95 27.81 16.69
C ARG A 77 -11.96 28.41 17.67
N ASP A 78 -11.88 29.75 17.87
CA ASP A 78 -12.73 30.46 18.85
C ASP A 78 -14.23 30.42 18.46
N SER A 79 -14.50 30.37 17.16
CA SER A 79 -15.84 30.31 16.62
C SER A 79 -16.29 28.90 16.22
N ASN A 80 -15.45 27.88 16.44
CA ASN A 80 -15.68 26.48 16.08
C ASN A 80 -16.12 26.28 14.62
N VAL A 81 -15.45 27.00 13.70
CA VAL A 81 -15.67 26.88 12.25
C VAL A 81 -14.40 26.45 11.53
N ARG A 82 -14.53 25.68 10.45
CA ARG A 82 -13.39 25.14 9.66
C ARG A 82 -13.08 25.96 8.41
N LYS A 83 -13.87 27.01 8.15
CA LYS A 83 -13.75 27.89 6.97
C LYS A 83 -14.19 29.30 7.31
N LEU A 84 -13.53 30.30 6.70
CA LEU A 84 -13.86 31.70 6.87
C LEU A 84 -13.92 32.38 5.49
N PRO A 85 -15.04 33.00 5.14
CA PRO A 85 -15.08 33.93 4.01
C PRO A 85 -14.17 35.13 4.25
N ILE A 86 -13.39 35.49 3.25
CA ILE A 86 -12.51 36.66 3.26
C ILE A 86 -13.27 37.84 2.67
N ILE A 87 -13.29 38.95 3.40
CA ILE A 87 -13.95 40.16 2.96
C ILE A 87 -12.95 41.28 2.65
N SER A 88 -13.25 42.01 1.60
CA SER A 88 -12.52 43.21 1.20
C SER A 88 -12.88 44.41 2.09
N LYS A 89 -12.16 45.53 1.95
CA LYS A 89 -12.49 46.84 2.60
C LYS A 89 -13.92 47.32 2.32
N LYS A 90 -14.53 46.88 1.21
CA LYS A 90 -15.92 47.18 0.84
C LYS A 90 -16.92 46.17 1.37
N ASN A 91 -16.49 45.31 2.28
CA ASN A 91 -17.29 44.26 2.89
C ASN A 91 -17.83 43.20 1.90
N GLN A 92 -17.22 43.09 0.73
CA GLN A 92 -17.57 42.11 -0.31
C GLN A 92 -16.72 40.85 -0.16
N VAL A 93 -17.30 39.67 -0.37
CA VAL A 93 -16.58 38.42 -0.35
C VAL A 93 -15.63 38.32 -1.55
N ILE A 94 -14.35 38.11 -1.28
CA ILE A 94 -13.30 37.97 -2.29
C ILE A 94 -12.71 36.56 -2.35
N GLY A 95 -13.02 35.70 -1.35
CA GLY A 95 -12.56 34.32 -1.30
C GLY A 95 -13.02 33.60 -0.04
N ILE A 96 -12.63 32.34 0.09
CA ILE A 96 -12.84 31.52 1.29
C ILE A 96 -11.51 30.87 1.66
N ILE A 97 -11.15 30.91 2.94
CA ILE A 97 -10.00 30.18 3.47
C ILE A 97 -10.49 28.99 4.28
N PHE A 98 -9.85 27.84 4.06
CA PHE A 98 -10.13 26.58 4.77
C PHE A 98 -9.03 26.27 5.77
N GLN A 99 -9.38 25.66 6.90
CA GLN A 99 -8.41 25.20 7.90
C GLN A 99 -7.40 24.21 7.30
N SER A 100 -7.86 23.33 6.42
CA SER A 100 -7.00 22.38 5.70
C SER A 100 -5.98 23.07 4.79
N SER A 101 -6.36 24.17 4.12
CA SER A 101 -5.45 24.94 3.27
C SER A 101 -4.36 25.62 4.09
N ILE A 102 -4.71 26.17 5.27
CA ILE A 102 -3.72 26.76 6.19
C ILE A 102 -2.78 25.68 6.70
N ALA A 103 -3.29 24.52 7.12
CA ALA A 103 -2.48 23.40 7.58
C ALA A 103 -1.49 22.94 6.50
N ASN A 104 -1.89 22.91 5.24
CA ASN A 104 -1.01 22.59 4.12
C ASN A 104 0.09 23.62 3.92
N VAL A 105 -0.25 24.92 3.96
CA VAL A 105 0.73 26.02 3.84
C VAL A 105 1.74 25.99 4.99
N ILE A 106 1.28 25.77 6.24
CA ILE A 106 2.18 25.66 7.41
C ILE A 106 3.08 24.44 7.26
N ARG A 107 2.52 23.30 6.87
CA ARG A 107 3.30 22.07 6.63
C ARG A 107 4.36 22.31 5.55
N ASP A 108 4.02 22.99 4.47
CA ASP A 108 4.95 23.29 3.38
C ASP A 108 6.00 24.36 3.78
N ALA A 109 5.63 25.35 4.60
CA ALA A 109 6.53 26.34 5.14
C ALA A 109 7.46 25.80 6.25
N THR A 110 6.99 24.88 7.10
CA THR A 110 7.83 24.21 8.11
C THR A 110 8.68 23.10 7.51
N ALA A 111 8.40 22.68 6.29
CA ALA A 111 9.20 21.74 5.51
C ALA A 111 10.50 22.35 4.91
N VAL A 112 11.00 23.47 5.44
CA VAL A 112 12.25 24.16 5.02
C VAL A 112 13.52 23.47 5.55
N ALA A 113 13.42 22.36 6.30
CA ALA A 113 14.56 21.44 6.36
C ALA A 113 14.77 20.86 4.96
N PRO A 114 16.00 20.78 4.43
CA PRO A 114 16.25 20.16 3.13
C PRO A 114 15.65 18.75 3.17
N ARG A 115 14.54 18.52 2.48
CA ARG A 115 13.99 17.16 2.31
C ARG A 115 15.01 16.41 1.49
N LEU A 116 15.86 15.63 2.13
CA LEU A 116 16.81 14.73 1.51
C LEU A 116 16.14 13.87 0.43
N LEU A 117 14.84 13.62 0.59
CA LEU A 117 14.03 12.81 -0.34
C LEU A 117 12.69 13.49 -0.63
N SER A 118 12.30 13.51 -1.90
CA SER A 118 10.99 14.01 -2.33
C SER A 118 9.84 13.10 -1.82
N PRO A 119 8.61 13.62 -1.61
CA PRO A 119 7.48 12.82 -1.15
C PRO A 119 7.20 11.56 -1.99
N PRO A 120 7.28 11.59 -3.34
CA PRO A 120 7.15 10.39 -4.16
C PRO A 120 8.17 9.30 -3.83
N VAL A 121 9.42 9.68 -3.61
CA VAL A 121 10.49 8.73 -3.26
C VAL A 121 10.26 8.13 -1.88
N LYS A 122 9.85 8.93 -0.90
CA LYS A 122 9.51 8.44 0.44
C LYS A 122 8.36 7.43 0.42
N ALA A 123 7.34 7.66 -0.43
CA ALA A 123 6.24 6.73 -0.62
C ALA A 123 6.72 5.37 -1.14
N VAL A 124 7.61 5.36 -2.14
CA VAL A 124 8.20 4.13 -2.68
C VAL A 124 9.05 3.44 -1.61
N LEU A 125 9.94 4.17 -0.91
CA LEU A 125 10.83 3.61 0.11
C LEU A 125 10.06 2.99 1.27
N GLY A 126 8.99 3.63 1.76
CA GLY A 126 8.18 3.10 2.86
C GLY A 126 7.47 1.78 2.50
N ASN A 127 6.92 1.70 1.29
CA ASN A 127 6.30 0.48 0.80
C ASN A 127 7.35 -0.60 0.48
N LEU A 128 8.49 -0.24 -0.10
CA LEU A 128 9.61 -1.16 -0.36
C LEU A 128 10.13 -1.77 0.94
N GLY A 129 10.34 -0.94 1.97
CA GLY A 129 10.75 -1.41 3.29
C GLY A 129 9.76 -2.42 3.87
N PHE A 130 8.47 -2.20 3.73
CA PHE A 130 7.45 -3.14 4.16
C PHE A 130 7.51 -4.48 3.41
N VAL A 131 7.66 -4.46 2.08
CA VAL A 131 7.77 -5.68 1.25
C VAL A 131 8.99 -6.50 1.66
N LEU A 132 10.16 -5.85 1.84
CA LEU A 132 11.38 -6.55 2.23
C LEU A 132 11.29 -7.14 3.64
N GLN A 133 10.73 -6.41 4.61
CA GLN A 133 10.51 -6.94 5.96
C GLN A 133 9.56 -8.14 5.94
N PHE A 134 8.47 -8.05 5.19
CA PHE A 134 7.52 -9.14 5.05
C PHE A 134 8.17 -10.37 4.43
N ALA A 135 8.89 -10.22 3.33
CA ALA A 135 9.64 -11.30 2.70
C ALA A 135 10.70 -11.89 3.64
N GLY A 136 11.42 -11.04 4.39
CA GLY A 136 12.38 -11.49 5.39
C GLY A 136 11.75 -12.35 6.48
N VAL A 137 10.57 -11.96 7.00
CA VAL A 137 9.84 -12.80 7.97
C VAL A 137 9.42 -14.13 7.36
N LEU A 138 8.94 -14.14 6.12
CA LEU A 138 8.58 -15.41 5.45
C LEU A 138 9.79 -16.30 5.24
N LEU A 139 10.95 -15.77 4.85
CA LEU A 139 12.17 -16.54 4.63
C LEU A 139 12.80 -17.13 5.91
N LEU A 140 12.28 -16.80 7.09
CA LEU A 140 12.61 -17.57 8.31
C LEU A 140 12.16 -19.03 8.22
N VAL A 141 11.07 -19.31 7.49
CA VAL A 141 10.54 -20.68 7.38
C VAL A 141 11.56 -21.64 6.76
N PRO A 142 12.12 -21.39 5.55
CA PRO A 142 13.13 -22.28 4.98
C PRO A 142 14.42 -22.31 5.80
N ALA A 143 14.81 -21.22 6.48
CA ALA A 143 15.97 -21.22 7.36
C ALA A 143 15.78 -22.15 8.57
N ILE A 144 14.56 -22.15 9.17
CA ILE A 144 14.19 -23.08 10.25
C ILE A 144 14.17 -24.52 9.72
N VAL A 145 13.59 -24.77 8.55
CA VAL A 145 13.56 -26.11 7.93
C VAL A 145 14.98 -26.61 7.70
N ALA A 146 15.89 -25.79 7.19
CA ALA A 146 17.30 -26.16 7.01
C ALA A 146 17.98 -26.51 8.34
N THR A 147 17.67 -25.78 9.41
CA THR A 147 18.18 -26.08 10.76
C THR A 147 17.66 -27.43 11.28
N LEU A 148 16.36 -27.71 11.07
CA LEU A 148 15.75 -28.99 11.49
C LEU A 148 16.29 -30.19 10.70
N LEU A 149 16.75 -29.98 9.46
CA LEU A 149 17.41 -31.00 8.63
C LEU A 149 18.93 -31.05 8.83
N GLU A 150 19.45 -30.32 9.83
CA GLU A 150 20.89 -30.29 10.18
C GLU A 150 21.78 -29.78 9.03
N ASP A 151 21.22 -29.10 8.03
CA ASP A 151 21.95 -28.46 6.93
C ASP A 151 22.45 -27.08 7.35
N THR A 152 23.54 -27.06 8.10
CA THR A 152 24.12 -25.83 8.67
C THR A 152 24.59 -24.82 7.60
N VAL A 153 25.06 -25.32 6.47
CA VAL A 153 25.59 -24.50 5.36
C VAL A 153 24.43 -23.72 4.71
N ALA A 154 23.37 -24.44 4.30
CA ALA A 154 22.19 -23.80 3.70
C ALA A 154 21.48 -22.88 4.73
N ALA A 155 21.34 -23.34 5.98
CA ALA A 155 20.74 -22.53 7.05
C ALA A 155 21.45 -21.19 7.23
N THR A 156 22.79 -21.19 7.26
CA THR A 156 23.60 -19.96 7.43
C THR A 156 23.30 -18.95 6.32
N GLY A 157 23.32 -19.39 5.06
CA GLY A 157 22.99 -18.51 3.92
C GLY A 157 21.57 -17.95 3.98
N MET A 158 20.59 -18.78 4.39
CA MET A 158 19.18 -18.37 4.50
C MET A 158 18.96 -17.40 5.66
N TYR A 159 19.58 -17.62 6.84
CA TYR A 159 19.50 -16.66 7.95
C TYR A 159 20.15 -15.32 7.59
N LEU A 160 21.30 -15.34 6.92
CA LEU A 160 21.96 -14.11 6.49
C LEU A 160 21.08 -13.31 5.52
N THR A 161 20.46 -13.98 4.54
CA THR A 161 19.48 -13.37 3.64
C THR A 161 18.33 -12.73 4.41
N THR A 162 17.76 -13.46 5.35
CA THR A 162 16.64 -13.00 6.18
C THR A 162 17.02 -11.76 6.98
N VAL A 163 18.17 -11.77 7.65
CA VAL A 163 18.66 -10.62 8.44
C VAL A 163 18.87 -9.40 7.54
N LEU A 164 19.51 -9.57 6.40
CA LEU A 164 19.72 -8.45 5.47
C LEU A 164 18.41 -7.86 4.93
N LEU A 165 17.43 -8.68 4.61
CA LEU A 165 16.10 -8.21 4.21
C LEU A 165 15.39 -7.45 5.32
N LEU A 166 15.42 -7.98 6.55
CA LEU A 166 14.78 -7.33 7.71
C LEU A 166 15.46 -5.99 8.05
N VAL A 167 16.78 -5.95 8.08
CA VAL A 167 17.56 -4.75 8.40
C VAL A 167 17.38 -3.69 7.31
N THR A 168 17.56 -4.05 6.04
CA THR A 168 17.37 -3.13 4.91
C THR A 168 15.93 -2.63 4.87
N GLY A 169 14.96 -3.53 5.03
CA GLY A 169 13.54 -3.17 5.09
C GLY A 169 13.22 -2.24 6.25
N PHE A 170 13.82 -2.44 7.42
CA PHE A 170 13.66 -1.55 8.57
C PHE A 170 14.17 -0.13 8.27
N PHE A 171 15.36 0.00 7.72
CA PHE A 171 15.91 1.31 7.36
C PHE A 171 15.05 2.00 6.30
N LEU A 172 14.68 1.31 5.22
CA LEU A 172 13.84 1.89 4.17
C LEU A 172 12.47 2.33 4.70
N ASN A 173 11.86 1.54 5.58
CA ASN A 173 10.59 1.89 6.21
C ASN A 173 10.71 3.08 7.18
N SER A 174 11.85 3.23 7.85
CA SER A 174 12.11 4.36 8.77
C SER A 174 12.26 5.70 8.04
N TYR A 175 12.85 5.68 6.84
CA TYR A 175 13.01 6.88 5.99
C TYR A 175 11.80 7.13 5.09
N GLY A 176 10.96 6.13 4.88
CA GLY A 176 9.81 6.18 4.01
C GLY A 176 8.51 6.62 4.71
N GLU A 177 7.52 6.97 3.91
CA GLU A 177 6.16 7.27 4.36
C GLU A 177 5.20 6.29 3.68
N LYS A 178 4.31 5.65 4.45
CA LYS A 178 3.28 4.79 3.88
C LYS A 178 2.18 5.66 3.29
N SER A 179 2.15 5.77 1.97
CA SER A 179 1.12 6.50 1.23
C SER A 179 0.69 5.71 0.00
N SER A 180 -0.46 6.08 -0.55
CA SER A 180 -0.94 5.52 -1.82
C SER A 180 0.03 5.85 -2.94
N LEU A 181 0.27 4.88 -3.80
CA LEU A 181 1.18 4.99 -4.94
C LEU A 181 0.38 5.25 -6.22
N ASN A 182 0.94 6.08 -7.10
CA ASN A 182 0.49 6.14 -8.49
C ASN A 182 1.12 4.99 -9.30
N LEU A 183 0.65 4.78 -10.54
CA LEU A 183 1.10 3.68 -11.39
C LEU A 183 2.63 3.70 -11.63
N GLN A 184 3.21 4.86 -11.85
CA GLN A 184 4.65 5.01 -12.06
C GLN A 184 5.45 4.61 -10.81
N GLN A 185 5.03 5.09 -9.63
CA GLN A 185 5.64 4.74 -8.34
C GLN A 185 5.51 3.24 -8.04
N ALA A 186 4.34 2.66 -8.35
CA ALA A 186 4.10 1.23 -8.19
C ALA A 186 5.01 0.40 -9.09
N SER A 187 5.24 0.81 -10.35
CA SER A 187 6.17 0.13 -11.25
C SER A 187 7.60 0.16 -10.73
N VAL A 188 8.05 1.30 -10.20
CA VAL A 188 9.37 1.42 -9.56
C VAL A 188 9.45 0.53 -8.32
N LEU A 189 8.39 0.47 -7.50
CA LEU A 189 8.33 -0.41 -6.33
C LEU A 189 8.45 -1.88 -6.72
N VAL A 190 7.69 -2.33 -7.74
CA VAL A 190 7.74 -3.73 -8.23
C VAL A 190 9.15 -4.10 -8.65
N PHE A 191 9.74 -3.29 -9.55
CA PHE A 191 11.10 -3.55 -10.05
C PHE A 191 12.12 -3.58 -8.91
N SER A 192 12.11 -2.57 -8.03
CA SER A 192 13.06 -2.47 -6.92
C SER A 192 12.89 -3.61 -5.91
N SER A 193 11.66 -4.04 -5.65
CA SER A 193 11.39 -5.18 -4.76
C SER A 193 11.95 -6.48 -5.32
N LEU A 194 11.64 -6.80 -6.57
CA LEU A 194 12.14 -8.02 -7.21
C LEU A 194 13.66 -8.01 -7.32
N PHE A 195 14.25 -6.87 -7.67
CA PHE A 195 15.70 -6.71 -7.75
C PHE A 195 16.39 -6.96 -6.40
N LEU A 196 15.91 -6.32 -5.32
CA LEU A 196 16.51 -6.48 -3.98
C LEU A 196 16.27 -7.87 -3.40
N LEU A 197 15.08 -8.45 -3.60
CA LEU A 197 14.81 -9.84 -3.21
C LEU A 197 15.75 -10.81 -3.92
N SER A 198 15.96 -10.64 -5.22
CA SER A 198 16.88 -11.45 -6.00
C SER A 198 18.33 -11.25 -5.55
N LEU A 199 18.73 -10.00 -5.27
CA LEU A 199 20.09 -9.67 -4.84
C LEU A 199 20.42 -10.31 -3.49
N PHE A 200 19.56 -10.16 -2.48
CA PHE A 200 19.80 -10.78 -1.17
C PHE A 200 19.58 -12.29 -1.20
N GLY A 201 18.63 -12.78 -1.98
CA GLY A 201 18.38 -14.20 -2.18
C GLY A 201 19.50 -14.93 -2.94
N THR A 202 20.46 -14.21 -3.49
CA THR A 202 21.67 -14.78 -4.10
C THR A 202 22.55 -15.50 -3.07
N ILE A 203 22.53 -15.03 -1.81
CA ILE A 203 23.45 -15.50 -0.76
C ILE A 203 23.39 -17.03 -0.53
N PRO A 204 22.23 -17.67 -0.34
CA PRO A 204 22.20 -19.14 -0.18
C PRO A 204 22.78 -19.91 -1.38
N TYR A 205 22.60 -19.38 -2.58
CA TYR A 205 23.15 -19.98 -3.80
C TYR A 205 24.68 -19.93 -3.85
N LEU A 206 25.31 -18.87 -3.30
CA LEU A 206 26.78 -18.77 -3.24
C LEU A 206 27.42 -19.88 -2.43
N TYR A 207 26.70 -20.51 -1.51
CA TYR A 207 27.18 -21.65 -0.72
C TYR A 207 27.04 -23.00 -1.45
N VAL A 208 26.23 -23.05 -2.53
CA VAL A 208 25.93 -24.28 -3.26
C VAL A 208 26.67 -24.37 -4.58
N PHE A 209 26.94 -23.25 -5.24
CA PHE A 209 27.72 -23.25 -6.49
C PHE A 209 29.20 -23.56 -6.22
N PRO A 210 29.90 -24.27 -7.17
CA PRO A 210 31.29 -24.62 -7.02
C PRO A 210 32.19 -23.40 -6.83
N SER A 211 33.13 -23.48 -5.89
CA SER A 211 34.04 -22.40 -5.55
C SER A 211 35.28 -22.29 -6.48
N ASP A 212 35.44 -23.23 -7.39
CA ASP A 212 36.52 -23.29 -8.39
C ASP A 212 36.27 -22.46 -9.67
N ALA A 213 35.01 -22.05 -9.88
CA ALA A 213 34.67 -21.14 -10.97
C ALA A 213 35.04 -19.67 -10.64
N PRO A 214 35.24 -18.83 -11.68
CA PRO A 214 35.53 -17.42 -11.48
C PRO A 214 34.43 -16.73 -10.60
N PRO A 215 34.82 -15.90 -9.62
CA PRO A 215 33.84 -15.29 -8.69
C PRO A 215 32.69 -14.52 -9.36
N ALA A 216 32.94 -13.89 -10.49
CA ALA A 216 31.94 -13.18 -11.28
C ALA A 216 30.92 -14.13 -11.91
N GLU A 217 31.34 -15.30 -12.34
CA GLU A 217 30.46 -16.34 -12.89
C GLU A 217 29.60 -16.97 -11.78
N VAL A 218 30.21 -17.31 -10.65
CA VAL A 218 29.48 -17.82 -9.47
C VAL A 218 28.41 -16.85 -9.04
N PHE A 219 28.74 -15.55 -8.92
CA PHE A 219 27.77 -14.53 -8.57
C PHE A 219 26.66 -14.40 -9.62
N ALA A 220 26.99 -14.38 -10.91
CA ALA A 220 26.00 -14.26 -11.98
C ALA A 220 25.03 -15.45 -11.98
N ASN A 221 25.52 -16.67 -11.82
CA ASN A 221 24.72 -17.90 -11.76
C ASN A 221 23.83 -17.92 -10.49
N ALA A 222 24.37 -17.49 -9.36
CA ALA A 222 23.63 -17.38 -8.10
C ALA A 222 22.55 -16.32 -8.17
N PHE A 223 22.86 -15.13 -8.74
CA PHE A 223 21.88 -14.06 -8.93
C PHE A 223 20.77 -14.46 -9.91
N PHE A 224 21.14 -15.08 -11.03
CA PHE A 224 20.18 -15.59 -12.00
C PHE A 224 19.23 -16.60 -11.36
N SER A 225 19.75 -17.58 -10.62
CA SER A 225 18.95 -18.61 -9.94
C SER A 225 18.02 -18.02 -8.88
N SER A 226 18.50 -17.03 -8.12
CA SER A 226 17.68 -16.29 -7.17
C SER A 226 16.58 -15.48 -7.86
N ALA A 227 16.94 -14.76 -8.94
CA ALA A 227 15.97 -13.99 -9.73
C ALA A 227 14.89 -14.90 -10.35
N ALA A 228 15.28 -16.06 -10.91
CA ALA A 228 14.34 -17.05 -11.44
C ALA A 228 13.37 -17.59 -10.35
N GLY A 229 13.82 -17.66 -9.10
CA GLY A 229 12.98 -17.96 -7.96
C GLY A 229 11.97 -16.85 -7.68
N PHE A 230 12.42 -15.67 -7.30
CA PHE A 230 11.54 -14.57 -6.89
C PHE A 230 10.65 -13.99 -7.99
N THR A 231 11.04 -14.13 -9.27
CA THR A 231 10.18 -13.74 -10.40
C THR A 231 9.25 -14.85 -10.86
N THR A 232 9.26 -16.01 -10.18
CA THR A 232 8.52 -17.23 -10.60
C THR A 232 8.83 -17.67 -12.04
N GLY A 233 10.04 -17.35 -12.52
CA GLY A 233 10.47 -17.65 -13.89
C GLY A 233 10.79 -19.13 -14.15
N GLY A 234 11.08 -19.90 -13.11
CA GLY A 234 11.23 -21.36 -13.15
C GLY A 234 12.44 -21.91 -13.91
N ILE A 235 13.27 -21.03 -14.47
CA ILE A 235 14.48 -21.48 -15.20
C ILE A 235 15.54 -21.91 -14.19
N SER A 236 15.95 -23.17 -14.25
CA SER A 236 16.96 -23.76 -13.35
C SER A 236 18.30 -23.94 -14.07
N LEU A 237 19.38 -23.57 -13.37
CA LEU A 237 20.75 -23.91 -13.78
C LEU A 237 21.23 -25.26 -13.19
N PHE A 238 20.36 -25.94 -12.43
CA PHE A 238 20.66 -27.23 -11.89
C PHE A 238 19.99 -28.31 -12.74
N ASP A 239 20.80 -29.09 -13.47
CA ASP A 239 20.31 -30.16 -14.33
C ASP A 239 19.78 -31.35 -13.53
N GLU A 240 20.37 -31.60 -12.35
CA GLU A 240 20.02 -32.68 -11.44
C GLU A 240 19.63 -32.10 -10.07
N PRO A 241 18.42 -31.52 -9.93
CA PRO A 241 17.99 -30.90 -8.67
C PRO A 241 17.91 -31.88 -7.50
N GLU A 242 17.78 -33.17 -7.75
CA GLU A 242 17.81 -34.25 -6.77
C GLU A 242 19.15 -34.41 -6.03
N LYS A 243 20.23 -33.85 -6.58
CA LYS A 243 21.55 -33.80 -5.93
C LYS A 243 21.69 -32.67 -4.92
N LEU A 244 20.76 -31.71 -4.94
CA LEU A 244 20.71 -30.64 -3.96
C LEU A 244 20.20 -31.15 -2.62
N SER A 245 20.61 -30.50 -1.54
CA SER A 245 20.03 -30.81 -0.22
C SER A 245 18.53 -30.49 -0.23
N GLN A 246 17.76 -31.28 0.54
CA GLN A 246 16.31 -31.09 0.64
C GLN A 246 15.93 -29.70 1.16
N SER A 247 16.71 -29.18 2.10
CA SER A 247 16.54 -27.82 2.64
C SER A 247 16.70 -26.75 1.56
N PHE A 248 17.69 -26.92 0.68
CA PHE A 248 17.94 -25.97 -0.40
C PHE A 248 16.88 -26.07 -1.52
N THR A 249 16.43 -27.28 -1.85
CA THR A 249 15.31 -27.52 -2.77
C THR A 249 14.01 -26.88 -2.24
N PHE A 250 13.76 -27.04 -0.94
CA PHE A 250 12.64 -26.37 -0.27
C PHE A 250 12.77 -24.84 -0.36
N PHE A 251 13.95 -24.27 -0.06
CA PHE A 251 14.21 -22.84 -0.18
C PHE A 251 13.94 -22.31 -1.59
N ARG A 252 14.39 -22.99 -2.64
CA ARG A 252 14.16 -22.60 -4.04
C ARG A 252 12.66 -22.50 -4.34
N SER A 253 11.88 -23.50 -3.99
CA SER A 253 10.42 -23.49 -4.19
C SER A 253 9.72 -22.46 -3.32
N TYR A 254 10.23 -22.24 -2.11
CA TYR A 254 9.70 -21.25 -1.19
C TYR A 254 9.93 -19.80 -1.68
N THR A 255 11.07 -19.53 -2.34
CA THR A 255 11.30 -18.22 -2.96
C THR A 255 10.31 -17.91 -4.07
N GLN A 256 9.86 -18.92 -4.84
CA GLN A 256 8.80 -18.76 -5.83
C GLN A 256 7.45 -18.40 -5.17
N LEU A 257 7.12 -19.05 -4.06
CA LEU A 257 5.92 -18.71 -3.29
C LEU A 257 5.98 -17.25 -2.79
N VAL A 258 7.08 -16.85 -2.17
CA VAL A 258 7.28 -15.48 -1.65
C VAL A 258 7.24 -14.45 -2.78
N GLY A 259 7.88 -14.74 -3.91
CA GLY A 259 7.88 -13.89 -5.08
C GLY A 259 6.48 -13.70 -5.67
N GLY A 260 5.75 -14.80 -5.89
CA GLY A 260 4.37 -14.77 -6.39
C GLY A 260 3.42 -13.99 -5.47
N MET A 261 3.50 -14.22 -4.16
CA MET A 261 2.71 -13.47 -3.17
C MET A 261 3.07 -11.99 -3.13
N SER A 262 4.37 -11.66 -3.18
CA SER A 262 4.84 -10.28 -3.23
C SER A 262 4.32 -9.57 -4.47
N PHE A 263 4.33 -10.24 -5.63
CA PHE A 263 3.80 -9.71 -6.87
C PHE A 263 2.29 -9.43 -6.78
N ILE A 264 1.50 -10.37 -6.23
CA ILE A 264 0.06 -10.16 -6.00
C ILE A 264 -0.19 -8.93 -5.12
N TYR A 265 0.56 -8.80 -4.01
CA TYR A 265 0.47 -7.63 -3.14
C TYR A 265 0.77 -6.33 -3.89
N LEU A 266 1.83 -6.31 -4.70
CA LEU A 266 2.22 -5.15 -5.48
C LEU A 266 1.17 -4.76 -6.51
N VAL A 267 0.61 -5.75 -7.23
CA VAL A 267 -0.48 -5.52 -8.19
C VAL A 267 -1.71 -4.94 -7.51
N ILE A 268 -2.12 -5.50 -6.38
CA ILE A 268 -3.26 -4.99 -5.62
C ILE A 268 -3.00 -3.55 -5.17
N THR A 269 -1.82 -3.26 -4.62
CA THR A 269 -1.46 -1.91 -4.16
C THR A 269 -1.44 -0.89 -5.30
N ALA A 270 -1.01 -1.30 -6.50
CA ALA A 270 -0.91 -0.43 -7.67
C ALA A 270 -2.27 -0.14 -8.32
N PHE A 271 -3.09 -1.17 -8.52
CA PHE A 271 -4.33 -1.06 -9.30
C PHE A 271 -5.58 -0.82 -8.47
N TYR A 272 -5.54 -1.16 -7.17
CA TYR A 272 -6.66 -1.03 -6.24
C TYR A 272 -6.29 -0.14 -5.04
N PRO A 273 -6.07 1.17 -5.24
CA PRO A 273 -5.84 2.09 -4.13
C PRO A 273 -7.03 2.05 -3.15
N GLU A 274 -6.77 2.34 -1.88
CA GLU A 274 -7.78 2.25 -0.79
C GLU A 274 -9.10 2.98 -1.11
N SER A 275 -9.03 4.08 -1.87
CA SER A 275 -10.21 4.82 -2.34
C SER A 275 -11.14 3.98 -3.25
N LYS A 276 -10.57 3.15 -4.13
CA LYS A 276 -11.35 2.23 -4.99
C LYS A 276 -11.89 1.04 -4.21
N LEU A 277 -11.11 0.49 -3.26
CA LEU A 277 -11.57 -0.56 -2.36
C LEU A 277 -12.73 -0.09 -1.48
N GLN A 278 -12.71 1.16 -1.04
CA GLN A 278 -13.83 1.77 -0.31
C GLN A 278 -15.09 1.92 -1.17
N ALA A 279 -14.94 2.23 -2.45
CA ALA A 279 -16.08 2.31 -3.38
C ALA A 279 -16.75 0.94 -3.65
N MET A 280 -16.00 -0.17 -3.49
CA MET A 280 -16.53 -1.53 -3.61
C MET A 280 -17.29 -2.02 -2.36
N ARG A 281 -17.40 -1.20 -1.30
CA ARG A 281 -18.15 -1.52 -0.06
C ARG A 281 -19.57 -2.03 -0.30
N GLY A 282 -20.24 -1.54 -1.34
CA GLY A 282 -21.60 -1.94 -1.67
C GLY A 282 -21.74 -3.38 -2.19
N PHE A 283 -20.65 -4.00 -2.64
CA PHE A 283 -20.68 -5.34 -3.21
C PHE A 283 -20.25 -6.45 -2.24
N ILE A 284 -19.53 -6.12 -1.18
CA ILE A 284 -18.99 -7.09 -0.22
C ILE A 284 -19.43 -6.69 1.20
N SER A 285 -20.63 -7.10 1.58
CA SER A 285 -21.08 -7.23 2.99
C SER A 285 -20.77 -6.08 3.97
N GLY A 286 -20.67 -4.82 3.50
CA GLY A 286 -20.63 -3.63 4.37
C GLY A 286 -19.34 -3.41 5.21
N LYS A 287 -18.33 -4.32 5.17
CA LYS A 287 -17.06 -4.16 5.88
C LYS A 287 -16.02 -3.43 5.04
N THR A 288 -15.25 -2.57 5.68
CA THR A 288 -14.05 -1.97 5.07
C THR A 288 -12.98 -3.03 4.90
N LEU A 289 -12.68 -3.42 3.67
CA LEU A 289 -11.51 -4.24 3.36
C LEU A 289 -10.27 -3.35 3.48
N HIS A 290 -9.45 -3.61 4.50
CA HIS A 290 -8.11 -3.04 4.58
C HIS A 290 -7.14 -3.90 3.74
N MET A 291 -6.21 -3.25 3.04
CA MET A 291 -5.20 -3.94 2.21
C MET A 291 -4.47 -5.04 2.96
N LYS A 292 -4.20 -4.84 4.26
CA LYS A 292 -3.56 -5.84 5.12
C LYS A 292 -4.41 -7.09 5.30
N GLU A 293 -5.72 -6.92 5.49
CA GLU A 293 -6.67 -8.03 5.68
C GLU A 293 -6.83 -8.83 4.38
N LEU A 294 -6.90 -8.15 3.23
CA LEU A 294 -6.96 -8.80 1.94
C LEU A 294 -5.70 -9.64 1.68
N PHE A 295 -4.51 -9.06 1.94
CA PHE A 295 -3.25 -9.76 1.78
C PHE A 295 -3.11 -10.96 2.74
N LEU A 296 -3.48 -10.78 4.00
CA LEU A 296 -3.49 -11.89 4.98
C LEU A 296 -4.44 -13.01 4.52
N THR A 297 -5.62 -12.66 4.04
CA THR A 297 -6.60 -13.63 3.52
C THR A 297 -6.03 -14.42 2.34
N ILE A 298 -5.40 -13.75 1.38
CA ILE A 298 -4.73 -14.42 0.25
C ILE A 298 -3.63 -15.35 0.75
N THR A 299 -2.80 -14.89 1.68
CA THR A 299 -1.72 -15.70 2.29
C THR A 299 -2.26 -16.97 2.95
N VAL A 300 -3.33 -16.85 3.72
CA VAL A 300 -3.99 -18.00 4.39
C VAL A 300 -4.56 -18.97 3.37
N ILE A 301 -5.24 -18.47 2.32
CA ILE A 301 -5.80 -19.30 1.25
C ILE A 301 -4.67 -20.07 0.54
N PHE A 302 -3.57 -19.40 0.17
CA PHE A 302 -2.41 -20.07 -0.43
C PHE A 302 -1.84 -21.14 0.50
N GLY A 303 -1.69 -20.86 1.80
CA GLY A 303 -1.23 -21.82 2.79
C GLY A 303 -2.12 -23.07 2.87
N ILE A 304 -3.45 -22.89 2.87
CA ILE A 304 -4.40 -24.00 2.87
C ILE A 304 -4.25 -24.84 1.60
N TYR A 305 -4.18 -24.22 0.43
CA TYR A 305 -4.01 -24.95 -0.83
C TYR A 305 -2.68 -25.70 -0.89
N ILE A 306 -1.58 -25.12 -0.38
CA ILE A 306 -0.28 -25.79 -0.31
C ILE A 306 -0.40 -27.08 0.53
N VAL A 307 -1.03 -26.99 1.70
CA VAL A 307 -1.22 -28.16 2.58
C VAL A 307 -2.08 -29.22 1.91
N ILE A 308 -3.18 -28.84 1.25
CA ILE A 308 -4.06 -29.78 0.54
C ILE A 308 -3.28 -30.48 -0.59
N VAL A 309 -2.59 -29.71 -1.45
CA VAL A 309 -1.86 -30.27 -2.60
C VAL A 309 -0.70 -31.15 -2.12
N ALA A 310 0.09 -30.69 -1.14
CA ALA A 310 1.18 -31.49 -0.58
C ALA A 310 0.68 -32.80 0.06
N SER A 311 -0.48 -32.77 0.75
CA SER A 311 -1.09 -33.95 1.34
C SER A 311 -1.58 -34.94 0.28
N LEU A 312 -2.18 -34.45 -0.82
CA LEU A 312 -2.59 -35.29 -1.95
C LEU A 312 -1.36 -35.91 -2.63
N LEU A 313 -0.32 -35.13 -2.89
CA LEU A 313 0.93 -35.64 -3.46
C LEU A 313 1.59 -36.69 -2.58
N TYR A 314 1.54 -36.53 -1.25
CA TYR A 314 2.06 -37.51 -0.29
C TYR A 314 1.21 -38.80 -0.27
N ALA A 315 -0.13 -38.67 -0.36
CA ALA A 315 -1.03 -39.82 -0.32
C ALA A 315 -0.97 -40.68 -1.58
N PHE A 316 -0.71 -40.09 -2.75
CA PHE A 316 -0.74 -40.75 -4.06
C PHE A 316 0.64 -40.88 -4.71
N GLY A 317 1.69 -40.29 -4.15
CA GLY A 317 3.06 -40.30 -4.65
C GLY A 317 4.03 -41.04 -3.75
N GLU A 318 5.26 -41.25 -4.23
CA GLU A 318 6.33 -41.94 -3.52
C GLU A 318 7.38 -40.97 -2.91
N ARG A 319 7.20 -39.65 -3.12
CA ARG A 319 8.13 -38.61 -2.69
C ARG A 319 8.05 -38.36 -1.19
N ASN A 320 9.14 -37.92 -0.60
CA ASN A 320 9.16 -37.48 0.79
C ASN A 320 8.30 -36.22 1.01
N ILE A 321 7.98 -35.92 2.25
CA ILE A 321 7.08 -34.82 2.62
C ILE A 321 7.62 -33.44 2.18
N ILE A 322 8.93 -33.22 2.27
CA ILE A 322 9.58 -31.93 1.94
C ILE A 322 9.52 -31.67 0.42
N ASP A 323 9.76 -32.71 -0.39
CA ASP A 323 9.66 -32.60 -1.84
C ASP A 323 8.22 -32.35 -2.30
N ASN A 324 7.24 -32.97 -1.62
CA ASN A 324 5.82 -32.71 -1.89
C ASN A 324 5.42 -31.28 -1.55
N PHE A 325 5.88 -30.72 -0.43
CA PHE A 325 5.69 -29.31 -0.12
C PHE A 325 6.38 -28.39 -1.11
N SER A 326 7.61 -28.72 -1.50
CA SER A 326 8.37 -27.96 -2.51
C SER A 326 7.65 -27.91 -3.84
N LEU A 327 7.14 -29.06 -4.31
CA LEU A 327 6.38 -29.16 -5.55
C LEU A 327 5.03 -28.40 -5.46
N ALA A 328 4.32 -28.53 -4.33
CA ALA A 328 3.06 -27.81 -4.11
C ALA A 328 3.26 -26.29 -4.14
N MET A 329 4.31 -25.77 -3.49
CA MET A 329 4.61 -24.33 -3.48
C MET A 329 4.98 -23.83 -4.88
N SER A 330 5.85 -24.55 -5.57
CA SER A 330 6.27 -24.20 -6.93
C SER A 330 5.09 -24.22 -7.90
N THR A 331 4.24 -25.21 -7.84
CA THR A 331 3.05 -25.34 -8.71
C THR A 331 2.04 -24.23 -8.46
N LEU A 332 1.69 -23.97 -7.20
CA LEU A 332 0.71 -22.93 -6.85
C LEU A 332 1.19 -21.51 -7.16
N SER A 333 2.49 -21.26 -7.04
CA SER A 333 3.09 -19.99 -7.44
C SER A 333 3.36 -19.88 -8.95
N THR A 334 3.00 -20.90 -9.73
CA THR A 334 3.32 -21.01 -11.18
C THR A 334 4.82 -20.90 -11.47
N GLY A 335 5.65 -21.37 -10.53
CA GLY A 335 7.09 -21.12 -10.52
C GLY A 335 7.91 -22.08 -11.38
N GLY A 336 7.56 -23.36 -11.42
CA GLY A 336 8.20 -24.37 -12.28
C GLY A 336 9.47 -25.04 -11.73
N PHE A 337 9.98 -24.69 -10.54
CA PHE A 337 11.06 -25.46 -9.93
C PHE A 337 10.56 -26.83 -9.46
N THR A 338 11.31 -27.86 -9.76
CA THR A 338 11.02 -29.24 -9.35
C THR A 338 12.10 -29.76 -8.41
N PRO A 339 11.75 -30.65 -7.46
CA PRO A 339 12.73 -31.28 -6.58
C PRO A 339 13.53 -32.38 -7.29
N THR A 340 13.04 -32.87 -8.43
CA THR A 340 13.65 -33.94 -9.24
C THR A 340 13.62 -33.57 -10.71
N SER A 341 14.58 -34.08 -11.49
CA SER A 341 14.65 -33.90 -12.96
C SER A 341 13.48 -34.60 -13.68
N THR A 342 12.93 -35.65 -13.08
CA THR A 342 11.75 -36.36 -13.56
C THR A 342 10.53 -36.02 -12.75
N ILE A 343 9.40 -35.76 -13.44
CA ILE A 343 8.12 -35.42 -12.77
C ILE A 343 7.39 -36.68 -12.26
N LEU A 344 7.74 -37.83 -12.78
CA LEU A 344 7.18 -39.14 -12.40
C LEU A 344 8.05 -39.88 -11.42
#